data_63924887a342c1fea05758016e208f42
#
_entry.id   63924887a342c1fea05758016e208f42
#
_cell.length_a   1.000
_cell.length_b   1.000
_cell.length_c   1.000
_cell.angle_alpha   90.00
_cell.angle_beta   90.00
_cell.angle_gamma   90.00
#
_symmetry.space_group_name_H-M   'P 1'
#
loop_
_entity.id
_entity.type
_entity.pdbx_description
1 polymer ?
#
loop_
_entity_poly.entity_id
_entity_poly.type
_entity_poly.pdbx_seq_one_letter_code
_entity_poly.pdbx_strand_id
1 'polypeptide(L)'
;MANVTSKAGSGQGPILTLENVWKIYKTGDVEFAALKDVSVKIEKGDFVAIIGASGSGKSTMMNLIGCLDIPSKGRILLDSKDIGKLSESDLASFRGRMIGFIFQQYNLVPSLSALENVLLPLEFLEYDDDEAFNRAKNILNLVGLSGKMMSRPNQMSGGQQQRVSIARCLAADPEIILADEPTGALDSSTGKEVLEMLKRLWKTEGKTIIMVTHDMNLARYAHTTIELKDGQIMKIEKNPEVKK
;
A
#
# COMPACT_ATOMS: atom_id res chain seq x y z
N MET A 1 30.47 16.07 8.35
CA MET A 1 29.27 16.57 9.04
C MET A 1 28.44 17.33 8.01
N ALA A 2 27.53 16.66 7.34
CA ALA A 2 26.59 17.28 6.42
C ALA A 2 25.19 17.13 7.05
N ASN A 3 24.62 18.27 7.42
CA ASN A 3 23.27 18.40 7.96
C ASN A 3 22.25 18.01 6.89
N VAL A 4 21.64 16.84 7.02
CA VAL A 4 20.42 16.49 6.32
C VAL A 4 19.26 17.11 7.09
N THR A 5 18.93 18.35 6.78
CA THR A 5 17.69 18.98 7.22
C THR A 5 16.53 18.34 6.44
N SER A 6 15.80 17.44 7.07
CA SER A 6 14.50 16.98 6.61
C SER A 6 13.55 18.18 6.58
N LYS A 7 13.24 18.69 5.38
CA LYS A 7 12.10 19.57 5.18
C LYS A 7 10.81 18.77 5.30
N ALA A 8 10.25 18.72 6.48
CA ALA A 8 8.85 18.41 6.68
C ALA A 8 8.04 19.57 6.06
N GLY A 9 7.68 19.42 4.79
CA GLY A 9 6.71 20.28 4.13
C GLY A 9 5.32 19.88 4.62
N SER A 10 4.72 20.69 5.47
CA SER A 10 3.30 20.63 5.82
C SER A 10 2.47 21.02 4.59
N GLY A 11 2.26 20.09 3.67
CA GLY A 11 1.28 20.21 2.61
C GLY A 11 -0.11 20.12 3.26
N GLN A 12 -0.78 21.26 3.40
CA GLN A 12 -2.18 21.30 3.83
C GLN A 12 -3.06 20.75 2.69
N GLY A 13 -3.42 19.48 2.78
CA GLY A 13 -4.38 18.87 1.84
C GLY A 13 -4.33 17.34 1.84
N PRO A 14 -5.37 16.70 1.29
CA PRO A 14 -5.43 15.25 1.19
C PRO A 14 -4.33 14.71 0.27
N ILE A 15 -3.69 13.62 0.69
CA ILE A 15 -2.70 12.93 -0.14
C ILE A 15 -3.36 12.21 -1.32
N LEU A 16 -4.63 11.79 -1.12
CA LEU A 16 -5.42 11.09 -2.12
C LEU A 16 -6.84 11.68 -2.16
N THR A 17 -7.30 12.01 -3.36
CA THR A 17 -8.68 12.44 -3.59
C THR A 17 -9.26 11.67 -4.78
N LEU A 18 -10.39 11.00 -4.57
CA LEU A 18 -11.24 10.45 -5.61
C LEU A 18 -12.44 11.37 -5.78
N GLU A 19 -12.77 11.75 -7.03
CA GLU A 19 -13.89 12.62 -7.35
C GLU A 19 -14.75 12.01 -8.44
N ASN A 20 -15.96 11.57 -8.07
CA ASN A 20 -16.96 10.96 -8.94
C ASN A 20 -16.39 9.83 -9.81
N VAL A 21 -15.56 8.98 -9.20
CA VAL A 21 -14.80 7.94 -9.88
C VAL A 21 -15.69 6.77 -10.27
N TRP A 22 -15.64 6.42 -11.56
CA TRP A 22 -16.21 5.21 -12.12
C TRP A 22 -15.12 4.34 -12.71
N LYS A 23 -15.26 3.03 -12.55
CA LYS A 23 -14.48 2.05 -13.30
C LYS A 23 -15.40 1.06 -13.96
N ILE A 24 -15.36 1.04 -15.29
CA ILE A 24 -16.19 0.21 -16.15
C ILE A 24 -15.28 -0.70 -16.96
N TYR A 25 -15.44 -1.99 -16.81
CA TYR A 25 -14.77 -3.00 -17.62
C TYR A 25 -15.71 -3.44 -18.76
N LYS A 26 -15.14 -3.63 -19.95
CA LYS A 26 -15.84 -4.13 -21.13
C LYS A 26 -15.31 -5.50 -21.50
N THR A 27 -16.21 -6.46 -21.66
CA THR A 27 -15.88 -7.80 -22.15
C THR A 27 -16.86 -8.13 -23.27
N GLY A 28 -16.41 -7.98 -24.53
CA GLY A 28 -17.33 -8.00 -25.69
C GLY A 28 -18.37 -6.89 -25.60
N ASP A 29 -19.64 -7.25 -25.70
CA ASP A 29 -20.77 -6.32 -25.62
C ASP A 29 -21.28 -6.07 -24.18
N VAL A 30 -20.68 -6.71 -23.18
CA VAL A 30 -21.10 -6.58 -21.78
C VAL A 30 -20.23 -5.54 -21.07
N GLU A 31 -20.88 -4.54 -20.48
CA GLU A 31 -20.25 -3.57 -19.61
C GLU A 31 -20.53 -3.89 -18.13
N PHE A 32 -19.49 -3.93 -17.32
CA PHE A 32 -19.59 -4.11 -15.88
C PHE A 32 -18.99 -2.92 -15.15
N ALA A 33 -19.79 -2.19 -14.40
CA ALA A 33 -19.33 -1.08 -13.56
C ALA A 33 -18.87 -1.62 -12.21
N ALA A 34 -17.55 -1.77 -12.04
CA ALA A 34 -16.92 -2.23 -10.82
C ALA A 34 -16.85 -1.16 -9.74
N LEU A 35 -16.78 0.12 -10.13
CA LEU A 35 -16.96 1.26 -9.23
C LEU A 35 -17.96 2.26 -9.86
N LYS A 36 -18.76 2.88 -9.01
CA LYS A 36 -19.89 3.75 -9.40
C LYS A 36 -19.90 4.99 -8.50
N ASP A 37 -19.52 6.13 -9.06
CA ASP A 37 -19.59 7.44 -8.40
C ASP A 37 -18.89 7.50 -7.03
N VAL A 38 -17.68 6.95 -6.97
CA VAL A 38 -16.90 6.90 -5.73
C VAL A 38 -16.20 8.23 -5.50
N SER A 39 -16.48 8.87 -4.36
CA SER A 39 -15.82 10.11 -3.94
C SER A 39 -15.33 9.97 -2.50
N VAL A 40 -14.03 10.19 -2.28
CA VAL A 40 -13.42 10.13 -0.94
C VAL A 40 -12.11 10.91 -0.92
N LYS A 41 -11.77 11.45 0.25
CA LYS A 41 -10.48 12.08 0.55
C LYS A 41 -9.78 11.34 1.67
N ILE A 42 -8.48 11.10 1.50
CA ILE A 42 -7.61 10.49 2.51
C ILE A 42 -6.49 11.48 2.79
N GLU A 43 -6.36 11.85 4.06
CA GLU A 43 -5.35 12.80 4.50
C GLU A 43 -3.98 12.11 4.66
N LYS A 44 -2.92 12.89 4.55
CA LYS A 44 -1.57 12.39 4.79
C LYS A 44 -1.45 11.88 6.24
N GLY A 45 -0.96 10.66 6.38
CA GLY A 45 -0.81 10.00 7.69
C GLY A 45 -2.11 9.40 8.23
N ASP A 46 -3.12 9.18 7.40
CA ASP A 46 -4.30 8.40 7.76
C ASP A 46 -3.99 6.90 7.74
N PHE A 47 -4.66 6.15 8.61
CA PHE A 47 -4.77 4.70 8.50
C PHE A 47 -6.21 4.35 8.16
N VAL A 48 -6.44 3.93 6.93
CA VAL A 48 -7.77 3.65 6.37
C VAL A 48 -7.92 2.16 6.11
N ALA A 49 -9.06 1.57 6.50
CA ALA A 49 -9.47 0.24 6.07
C ALA A 49 -10.61 0.32 5.07
N ILE A 50 -10.47 -0.29 3.91
CA ILE A 50 -11.52 -0.47 2.92
C ILE A 50 -12.09 -1.86 3.10
N ILE A 51 -13.36 -1.95 3.49
CA ILE A 51 -14.05 -3.21 3.79
C ILE A 51 -15.22 -3.45 2.82
N GLY A 52 -15.68 -4.68 2.76
CA GLY A 52 -16.84 -5.09 1.97
C GLY A 52 -16.76 -6.56 1.56
N ALA A 53 -17.87 -7.10 1.08
CA ALA A 53 -17.95 -8.48 0.59
C ALA A 53 -17.05 -8.72 -0.65
N SER A 54 -16.81 -9.98 -1.01
CA SER A 54 -16.17 -10.30 -2.28
C SER A 54 -16.99 -9.71 -3.45
N GLY A 55 -16.29 -9.15 -4.45
CA GLY A 55 -16.94 -8.49 -5.58
C GLY A 55 -17.47 -7.07 -5.32
N SER A 56 -17.32 -6.50 -4.12
CA SER A 56 -17.79 -5.14 -3.82
C SER A 56 -17.03 -4.00 -4.49
N GLY A 57 -15.90 -4.27 -5.18
CA GLY A 57 -15.07 -3.27 -5.86
C GLY A 57 -13.77 -2.90 -5.14
N LYS A 58 -13.43 -3.53 -4.00
CA LYS A 58 -12.22 -3.21 -3.20
C LYS A 58 -10.93 -3.30 -4.00
N SER A 59 -10.70 -4.43 -4.67
CA SER A 59 -9.49 -4.64 -5.48
C SER A 59 -9.42 -3.67 -6.66
N THR A 60 -10.56 -3.34 -7.27
CA THR A 60 -10.62 -2.29 -8.30
C THR A 60 -10.24 -0.94 -7.75
N MET A 61 -10.79 -0.56 -6.57
CA MET A 61 -10.45 0.69 -5.91
C MET A 61 -8.96 0.74 -5.55
N MET A 62 -8.41 -0.36 -5.03
CA MET A 62 -7.00 -0.48 -4.71
C MET A 62 -6.11 -0.34 -5.96
N ASN A 63 -6.48 -0.96 -7.09
CA ASN A 63 -5.74 -0.84 -8.34
C ASN A 63 -5.71 0.60 -8.87
N LEU A 64 -6.82 1.32 -8.76
CA LEU A 64 -6.90 2.73 -9.15
C LEU A 64 -6.04 3.61 -8.23
N ILE A 65 -6.17 3.46 -6.91
CA ILE A 65 -5.35 4.18 -5.93
C ILE A 65 -3.87 3.86 -6.12
N GLY A 66 -3.58 2.59 -6.43
CA GLY A 66 -2.24 2.07 -6.66
C GLY A 66 -1.61 2.46 -8.00
N CYS A 67 -2.29 3.26 -8.82
CA CYS A 67 -1.83 3.62 -10.17
C CYS A 67 -1.50 2.37 -11.04
N LEU A 68 -2.21 1.26 -10.82
CA LEU A 68 -2.15 0.05 -11.64
C LEU A 68 -3.21 0.07 -12.75
N ASP A 69 -4.18 0.97 -12.62
CA ASP A 69 -5.25 1.19 -13.57
C ASP A 69 -5.70 2.67 -13.50
N ILE A 70 -6.47 3.14 -14.47
CA ILE A 70 -6.99 4.49 -14.53
C ILE A 70 -8.53 4.50 -14.48
N PRO A 71 -9.18 5.55 -13.97
CA PRO A 71 -10.63 5.64 -13.91
C PRO A 71 -11.26 5.75 -15.32
N SER A 72 -12.46 5.17 -15.49
CA SER A 72 -13.23 5.31 -16.73
C SER A 72 -13.93 6.68 -16.81
N LYS A 73 -14.33 7.25 -15.64
CA LYS A 73 -14.88 8.60 -15.48
C LYS A 73 -14.48 9.14 -14.11
N GLY A 74 -14.61 10.46 -13.95
CA GLY A 74 -14.15 11.16 -12.75
C GLY A 74 -12.64 11.38 -12.78
N ARG A 75 -12.05 11.68 -11.64
CA ARG A 75 -10.60 11.90 -11.52
C ARG A 75 -10.06 11.41 -10.19
N ILE A 76 -8.80 11.05 -10.19
CA ILE A 76 -8.05 10.67 -9.00
C ILE A 76 -6.84 11.59 -8.91
N LEU A 77 -6.76 12.31 -7.80
CA LEU A 77 -5.60 13.14 -7.48
C LEU A 77 -4.77 12.43 -6.42
N LEU A 78 -3.51 12.19 -6.72
CA LEU A 78 -2.53 11.65 -5.80
C LEU A 78 -1.41 12.69 -5.63
N ASP A 79 -1.21 13.18 -4.42
CA ASP A 79 -0.36 14.33 -4.12
C ASP A 79 -0.65 15.51 -5.06
N SER A 80 -1.94 15.85 -5.21
CA SER A 80 -2.48 16.89 -6.08
C SER A 80 -2.26 16.68 -7.59
N LYS A 81 -1.68 15.56 -8.03
CA LYS A 81 -1.49 15.20 -9.45
C LYS A 81 -2.63 14.32 -9.93
N ASP A 82 -3.26 14.70 -11.04
CA ASP A 82 -4.29 13.88 -11.69
C ASP A 82 -3.65 12.70 -12.43
N ILE A 83 -3.80 11.49 -11.86
CA ILE A 83 -3.18 10.27 -12.41
C ILE A 83 -3.72 9.90 -13.79
N GLY A 84 -4.95 10.29 -14.12
CA GLY A 84 -5.56 10.03 -15.43
C GLY A 84 -4.96 10.86 -16.56
N LYS A 85 -4.13 11.87 -16.25
CA LYS A 85 -3.44 12.72 -17.22
C LYS A 85 -1.96 12.37 -17.42
N LEU A 86 -1.44 11.43 -16.64
CA LEU A 86 -0.06 11.00 -16.74
C LEU A 86 0.12 10.03 -17.92
N SER A 87 1.27 10.07 -18.58
CA SER A 87 1.69 9.01 -19.50
C SER A 87 1.93 7.71 -18.72
N GLU A 88 1.93 6.56 -19.39
CA GLU A 88 2.21 5.26 -18.74
C GLU A 88 3.58 5.25 -18.04
N SER A 89 4.59 5.87 -18.65
CA SER A 89 5.94 6.00 -18.08
C SER A 89 5.93 6.86 -16.81
N ASP A 90 5.26 8.04 -16.87
CA ASP A 90 5.16 8.93 -15.72
C ASP A 90 4.37 8.29 -14.60
N LEU A 91 3.29 7.58 -14.93
CA LEU A 91 2.46 6.85 -13.97
C LEU A 91 3.26 5.75 -13.27
N ALA A 92 4.07 4.99 -14.02
CA ALA A 92 4.94 3.95 -13.46
C ALA A 92 6.02 4.53 -12.54
N SER A 93 6.69 5.60 -12.97
CA SER A 93 7.70 6.30 -12.18
C SER A 93 7.07 6.92 -10.91
N PHE A 94 5.90 7.53 -11.03
CA PHE A 94 5.18 8.14 -9.92
C PHE A 94 4.73 7.09 -8.90
N ARG A 95 4.16 5.97 -9.37
CA ARG A 95 3.82 4.82 -8.53
C ARG A 95 5.03 4.31 -7.75
N GLY A 96 6.16 4.09 -8.42
CA GLY A 96 7.38 3.55 -7.81
C GLY A 96 7.92 4.40 -6.65
N ARG A 97 7.68 5.71 -6.68
CA ARG A 97 8.14 6.64 -5.62
C ARG A 97 7.10 6.87 -4.52
N MET A 98 5.81 6.87 -4.87
CA MET A 98 4.75 7.28 -3.95
C MET A 98 4.10 6.12 -3.22
N ILE A 99 4.10 4.92 -3.83
CA ILE A 99 3.26 3.82 -3.37
C ILE A 99 4.08 2.56 -3.13
N GLY A 100 3.95 2.02 -1.92
CA GLY A 100 4.46 0.69 -1.58
C GLY A 100 3.31 -0.30 -1.47
N PHE A 101 3.47 -1.50 -2.04
CA PHE A 101 2.47 -2.56 -2.02
C PHE A 101 2.84 -3.68 -1.06
N ILE A 102 1.86 -4.14 -0.29
CA ILE A 102 1.91 -5.35 0.52
C ILE A 102 0.76 -6.25 0.06
N PHE A 103 1.09 -7.43 -0.46
CA PHE A 103 0.12 -8.36 -1.04
C PHE A 103 -0.17 -9.54 -0.11
N GLN A 104 -1.35 -10.12 -0.22
CA GLN A 104 -1.76 -11.31 0.50
C GLN A 104 -0.84 -12.51 0.24
N GLN A 105 -0.40 -12.71 -1.00
CA GLN A 105 0.48 -13.81 -1.43
C GLN A 105 1.95 -13.40 -1.50
N TYR A 106 2.33 -12.35 -0.78
CA TYR A 106 3.70 -11.80 -0.66
C TYR A 106 4.31 -11.30 -1.97
N ASN A 107 4.04 -11.92 -3.09
CA ASN A 107 4.54 -11.62 -4.45
C ASN A 107 6.08 -11.43 -4.49
N LEU A 108 6.80 -12.28 -3.76
CA LEU A 108 8.26 -12.32 -3.81
C LEU A 108 8.73 -13.03 -5.07
N VAL A 109 9.87 -12.59 -5.61
CA VAL A 109 10.53 -13.27 -6.72
C VAL A 109 11.22 -14.53 -6.15
N PRO A 110 10.78 -15.77 -6.53
CA PRO A 110 11.21 -16.99 -5.84
C PRO A 110 12.69 -17.33 -6.02
N SER A 111 13.31 -16.87 -7.12
CA SER A 111 14.73 -17.07 -7.43
C SER A 111 15.66 -16.14 -6.67
N LEU A 112 15.13 -15.05 -6.11
CA LEU A 112 15.89 -14.04 -5.37
C LEU A 112 15.86 -14.31 -3.86
N SER A 113 16.96 -13.96 -3.16
CA SER A 113 17.02 -13.92 -1.71
C SER A 113 16.12 -12.83 -1.12
N ALA A 114 15.96 -12.80 0.20
CA ALA A 114 15.24 -11.73 0.89
C ALA A 114 15.88 -10.36 0.60
N LEU A 115 17.20 -10.27 0.65
CA LEU A 115 17.94 -9.03 0.35
C LEU A 115 17.70 -8.56 -1.09
N GLU A 116 17.86 -9.46 -2.07
CA GLU A 116 17.64 -9.13 -3.48
C GLU A 116 16.21 -8.72 -3.76
N ASN A 117 15.20 -9.35 -3.13
CA ASN A 117 13.81 -8.90 -3.22
C ASN A 117 13.59 -7.47 -2.72
N VAL A 118 14.30 -7.07 -1.65
CA VAL A 118 14.21 -5.71 -1.09
C VAL A 118 15.00 -4.69 -1.91
N LEU A 119 16.06 -5.11 -2.60
CA LEU A 119 16.85 -4.27 -3.50
C LEU A 119 16.08 -3.88 -4.77
N LEU A 120 15.17 -4.74 -5.29
CA LEU A 120 14.46 -4.50 -6.55
C LEU A 120 13.88 -3.08 -6.71
N PRO A 121 13.08 -2.54 -5.76
CA PRO A 121 12.55 -1.19 -5.92
C PRO A 121 13.63 -0.11 -5.90
N LEU A 122 14.78 -0.33 -5.25
CA LEU A 122 15.88 0.61 -5.18
C LEU A 122 16.64 0.69 -6.52
N GLU A 123 16.80 -0.46 -7.19
CA GLU A 123 17.36 -0.53 -8.55
C GLU A 123 16.50 0.28 -9.54
N PHE A 124 15.16 0.15 -9.48
CA PHE A 124 14.25 0.93 -10.32
C PHE A 124 14.29 2.43 -10.04
N LEU A 125 14.68 2.82 -8.82
CA LEU A 125 14.80 4.21 -8.40
C LEU A 125 16.22 4.77 -8.61
N GLU A 126 17.12 3.99 -9.22
CA GLU A 126 18.49 4.35 -9.56
C GLU A 126 19.33 4.79 -8.34
N TYR A 127 19.13 4.10 -7.20
CA TYR A 127 19.99 4.28 -6.02
C TYR A 127 21.40 3.78 -6.33
N ASP A 128 22.40 4.43 -5.73
CA ASP A 128 23.76 3.90 -5.70
C ASP A 128 23.81 2.52 -5.04
N ASP A 129 24.64 1.59 -5.54
CA ASP A 129 24.67 0.20 -5.09
C ASP A 129 24.96 0.07 -3.59
N ASP A 130 25.89 0.85 -3.06
CA ASP A 130 26.26 0.83 -1.65
C ASP A 130 25.15 1.43 -0.76
N GLU A 131 24.49 2.48 -1.23
CA GLU A 131 23.34 3.09 -0.56
C GLU A 131 22.16 2.11 -0.54
N ALA A 132 21.83 1.52 -1.69
CA ALA A 132 20.75 0.53 -1.84
C ALA A 132 20.97 -0.66 -0.92
N PHE A 133 22.20 -1.23 -0.91
CA PHE A 133 22.55 -2.36 -0.07
C PHE A 133 22.40 -2.05 1.42
N ASN A 134 22.96 -0.93 1.88
CA ASN A 134 22.88 -0.52 3.27
C ASN A 134 21.45 -0.26 3.71
N ARG A 135 20.63 0.37 2.85
CA ARG A 135 19.23 0.63 3.09
C ARG A 135 18.43 -0.66 3.20
N ALA A 136 18.56 -1.59 2.24
CA ALA A 136 17.89 -2.88 2.25
C ALA A 136 18.24 -3.69 3.49
N LYS A 137 19.54 -3.73 3.87
CA LYS A 137 20.03 -4.39 5.08
C LYS A 137 19.40 -3.80 6.35
N ASN A 138 19.34 -2.48 6.46
CA ASN A 138 18.73 -1.80 7.62
C ASN A 138 17.25 -2.10 7.74
N ILE A 139 16.51 -2.12 6.64
CA ILE A 139 15.08 -2.42 6.64
C ILE A 139 14.83 -3.90 6.99
N LEU A 140 15.63 -4.84 6.47
CA LEU A 140 15.54 -6.24 6.87
C LEU A 140 15.83 -6.45 8.36
N ASN A 141 16.77 -5.70 8.93
CA ASN A 141 16.99 -5.68 10.38
C ASN A 141 15.76 -5.14 11.14
N LEU A 142 15.15 -4.05 10.65
CA LEU A 142 13.95 -3.44 11.25
C LEU A 142 12.77 -4.42 11.31
N VAL A 143 12.60 -5.26 10.28
CA VAL A 143 11.53 -6.28 10.25
C VAL A 143 11.95 -7.61 10.91
N GLY A 144 13.11 -7.68 11.57
CA GLY A 144 13.59 -8.84 12.33
C GLY A 144 14.09 -10.00 11.47
N LEU A 145 14.66 -9.71 10.30
CA LEU A 145 15.17 -10.71 9.34
C LEU A 145 16.69 -10.68 9.15
N SER A 146 17.45 -10.14 10.11
CA SER A 146 18.93 -10.04 10.05
C SER A 146 19.62 -11.37 9.70
N GLY A 147 19.16 -12.48 10.29
CA GLY A 147 19.73 -13.82 10.06
C GLY A 147 19.18 -14.54 8.82
N LYS A 148 18.32 -13.89 8.02
CA LYS A 148 17.62 -14.48 6.88
C LYS A 148 17.81 -13.73 5.55
N MET A 149 18.72 -12.77 5.51
CA MET A 149 18.92 -11.90 4.34
C MET A 149 19.21 -12.68 3.06
N MET A 150 19.99 -13.75 3.17
CA MET A 150 20.37 -14.60 2.02
C MET A 150 19.42 -15.78 1.78
N SER A 151 18.38 -15.94 2.61
CA SER A 151 17.37 -16.99 2.42
C SER A 151 16.43 -16.65 1.26
N ARG A 152 16.07 -17.67 0.47
CA ARG A 152 15.06 -17.56 -0.60
C ARG A 152 13.66 -17.81 -0.04
N PRO A 153 12.59 -17.37 -0.71
CA PRO A 153 11.21 -17.55 -0.25
C PRO A 153 10.86 -18.98 0.16
N ASN A 154 11.33 -20.00 -0.58
CA ASN A 154 11.09 -21.41 -0.27
C ASN A 154 11.78 -21.91 1.01
N GLN A 155 12.69 -21.14 1.58
CA GLN A 155 13.42 -21.41 2.84
C GLN A 155 12.85 -20.61 4.02
N MET A 156 11.73 -19.92 3.83
CA MET A 156 11.12 -18.98 4.78
C MET A 156 9.69 -19.38 5.13
N SER A 157 9.30 -19.16 6.38
CA SER A 157 7.89 -19.29 6.77
C SER A 157 7.04 -18.21 6.11
N GLY A 158 5.72 -18.38 6.04
CA GLY A 158 4.80 -17.37 5.51
C GLY A 158 4.96 -16.00 6.18
N GLY A 159 5.09 -15.98 7.51
CA GLY A 159 5.33 -14.72 8.24
C GLY A 159 6.68 -14.07 7.93
N GLN A 160 7.72 -14.86 7.68
CA GLN A 160 9.02 -14.33 7.22
C GLN A 160 8.91 -13.76 5.81
N GLN A 161 8.20 -14.45 4.90
CA GLN A 161 7.95 -13.97 3.54
C GLN A 161 7.14 -12.65 3.56
N GLN A 162 6.13 -12.56 4.41
CA GLN A 162 5.36 -11.32 4.58
C GLN A 162 6.23 -10.17 5.10
N ARG A 163 7.13 -10.43 6.04
CA ARG A 163 8.08 -9.41 6.51
C ARG A 163 9.07 -8.97 5.42
N VAL A 164 9.48 -9.85 4.49
CA VAL A 164 10.25 -9.47 3.29
C VAL A 164 9.41 -8.60 2.37
N SER A 165 8.13 -8.93 2.15
CA SER A 165 7.20 -8.11 1.35
C SER A 165 7.03 -6.71 1.94
N ILE A 166 6.90 -6.60 3.27
CA ILE A 166 6.86 -5.31 3.98
C ILE A 166 8.19 -4.57 3.83
N ALA A 167 9.32 -5.25 3.99
CA ALA A 167 10.65 -4.65 3.82
C ALA A 167 10.83 -4.10 2.40
N ARG A 168 10.42 -4.85 1.37
CA ARG A 168 10.43 -4.42 -0.02
C ARG A 168 9.53 -3.19 -0.24
N CYS A 169 8.35 -3.17 0.35
CA CYS A 169 7.45 -2.01 0.32
C CYS A 169 8.13 -0.76 0.89
N LEU A 170 8.82 -0.89 2.03
CA LEU A 170 9.48 0.22 2.72
C LEU A 170 10.78 0.69 2.05
N ALA A 171 11.38 -0.13 1.19
CA ALA A 171 12.66 0.19 0.57
C ALA A 171 12.64 1.52 -0.20
N ALA A 172 11.57 1.77 -0.95
CA ALA A 172 11.38 3.02 -1.71
C ALA A 172 10.96 4.23 -0.84
N ASP A 173 10.78 4.07 0.47
CA ASP A 173 10.25 5.09 1.39
C ASP A 173 8.92 5.73 0.95
N PRO A 174 7.90 4.94 0.60
CA PRO A 174 6.69 5.43 0.00
C PRO A 174 5.90 6.33 0.96
N GLU A 175 5.12 7.26 0.41
CA GLU A 175 4.18 8.10 1.17
C GLU A 175 2.90 7.33 1.54
N ILE A 176 2.51 6.37 0.68
CA ILE A 176 1.33 5.54 0.85
C ILE A 176 1.71 4.06 0.83
N ILE A 177 1.24 3.32 1.81
CA ILE A 177 1.32 1.85 1.87
C ILE A 177 -0.06 1.30 1.54
N LEU A 178 -0.16 0.55 0.44
CA LEU A 178 -1.35 -0.20 0.06
C LEU A 178 -1.19 -1.66 0.50
N ALA A 179 -2.04 -2.12 1.41
CA ALA A 179 -2.00 -3.47 1.96
C ALA A 179 -3.27 -4.25 1.56
N ASP A 180 -3.13 -5.24 0.68
CA ASP A 180 -4.21 -6.11 0.25
C ASP A 180 -4.21 -7.38 1.09
N GLU A 181 -5.22 -7.53 1.97
CA GLU A 181 -5.36 -8.67 2.88
C GLU A 181 -4.03 -9.07 3.55
N PRO A 182 -3.31 -8.14 4.22
CA PRO A 182 -1.90 -8.31 4.58
C PRO A 182 -1.63 -9.47 5.55
N THR A 183 -2.67 -10.07 6.10
CA THR A 183 -2.58 -11.20 7.04
C THR A 183 -3.36 -12.43 6.59
N GLY A 184 -4.00 -12.38 5.41
CA GLY A 184 -4.93 -13.42 4.95
C GLY A 184 -4.30 -14.80 4.71
N ALA A 185 -2.98 -14.88 4.54
CA ALA A 185 -2.24 -16.13 4.38
C ALA A 185 -1.43 -16.54 5.63
N LEU A 186 -1.66 -15.87 6.78
CA LEU A 186 -0.89 -16.06 8.02
C LEU A 186 -1.77 -16.68 9.12
N ASP A 187 -1.13 -17.38 10.06
CA ASP A 187 -1.76 -17.74 11.32
C ASP A 187 -2.04 -16.49 12.17
N SER A 188 -2.97 -16.61 13.13
CA SER A 188 -3.47 -15.49 13.93
C SER A 188 -2.37 -14.76 14.71
N SER A 189 -1.34 -15.45 15.21
CA SER A 189 -0.27 -14.83 15.99
C SER A 189 0.65 -14.01 15.09
N THR A 190 1.09 -14.58 13.98
CA THR A 190 1.92 -13.92 12.98
C THR A 190 1.18 -12.75 12.32
N GLY A 191 -0.12 -12.92 12.03
CA GLY A 191 -0.96 -11.86 11.50
C GLY A 191 -1.03 -10.65 12.43
N LYS A 192 -1.17 -10.88 13.73
CA LYS A 192 -1.16 -9.82 14.73
C LYS A 192 0.17 -9.05 14.75
N GLU A 193 1.31 -9.74 14.66
CA GLU A 193 2.61 -9.09 14.59
C GLU A 193 2.76 -8.18 13.37
N VAL A 194 2.25 -8.62 12.20
CA VAL A 194 2.23 -7.81 10.97
C VAL A 194 1.37 -6.55 11.15
N LEU A 195 0.19 -6.68 11.75
CA LEU A 195 -0.68 -5.52 12.00
C LEU A 195 -0.07 -4.52 12.99
N GLU A 196 0.57 -5.00 14.06
CA GLU A 196 1.27 -4.13 14.98
C GLU A 196 2.46 -3.42 14.32
N MET A 197 3.13 -4.08 13.37
CA MET A 197 4.18 -3.44 12.55
C MET A 197 3.60 -2.33 11.69
N LEU A 198 2.49 -2.55 10.98
CA LEU A 198 1.81 -1.52 10.18
C LEU A 198 1.34 -0.36 11.07
N LYS A 199 0.76 -0.66 12.23
CA LYS A 199 0.35 0.36 13.20
C LYS A 199 1.53 1.18 13.72
N ARG A 200 2.69 0.56 13.93
CA ARG A 200 3.91 1.26 14.30
C ARG A 200 4.37 2.21 13.18
N LEU A 201 4.43 1.75 11.93
CA LEU A 201 4.79 2.60 10.78
C LEU A 201 3.86 3.82 10.67
N TRP A 202 2.56 3.62 10.85
CA TRP A 202 1.59 4.71 10.89
C TRP A 202 1.87 5.70 12.03
N LYS A 203 2.04 5.21 13.28
CA LYS A 203 2.18 6.06 14.46
C LYS A 203 3.52 6.78 14.55
N THR A 204 4.63 6.09 14.28
CA THR A 204 5.98 6.61 14.51
C THR A 204 6.60 7.25 13.28
N GLU A 205 6.27 6.76 12.08
CA GLU A 205 6.83 7.26 10.83
C GLU A 205 5.86 8.13 10.03
N GLY A 206 4.61 8.24 10.50
CA GLY A 206 3.59 9.09 9.88
C GLY A 206 3.14 8.63 8.50
N LYS A 207 3.38 7.35 8.13
CA LYS A 207 2.97 6.80 6.83
C LYS A 207 1.47 6.80 6.68
N THR A 208 0.99 7.04 5.46
CA THR A 208 -0.41 6.83 5.12
C THR A 208 -0.61 5.36 4.80
N ILE A 209 -1.56 4.70 5.43
CA ILE A 209 -1.83 3.27 5.20
C ILE A 209 -3.26 3.09 4.71
N ILE A 210 -3.42 2.40 3.60
CA ILE A 210 -4.73 1.99 3.06
C ILE A 210 -4.73 0.47 3.00
N MET A 211 -5.51 -0.15 3.87
CA MET A 211 -5.64 -1.60 3.98
C MET A 211 -6.97 -2.04 3.39
N VAL A 212 -6.93 -3.01 2.50
CA VAL A 212 -8.12 -3.69 1.98
C VAL A 212 -8.29 -5.00 2.73
N THR A 213 -9.49 -5.25 3.28
CA THR A 213 -9.79 -6.49 3.97
C THR A 213 -11.29 -6.79 3.99
N HIS A 214 -11.63 -8.07 4.15
CA HIS A 214 -12.99 -8.52 4.45
C HIS A 214 -13.17 -8.84 5.95
N ASP A 215 -12.08 -8.83 6.74
CA ASP A 215 -12.12 -9.09 8.17
C ASP A 215 -12.33 -7.79 8.97
N MET A 216 -13.49 -7.70 9.64
CA MET A 216 -13.86 -6.57 10.49
C MET A 216 -12.93 -6.40 11.70
N ASN A 217 -12.27 -7.48 12.17
CA ASN A 217 -11.32 -7.36 13.27
C ASN A 217 -10.05 -6.64 12.84
N LEU A 218 -9.62 -6.85 11.59
CA LEU A 218 -8.49 -6.12 11.00
C LEU A 218 -8.84 -4.64 10.79
N ALA A 219 -10.07 -4.34 10.37
CA ALA A 219 -10.54 -2.98 10.18
C ALA A 219 -10.46 -2.13 11.46
N ARG A 220 -10.57 -2.75 12.65
CA ARG A 220 -10.44 -2.04 13.94
C ARG A 220 -9.06 -1.45 14.21
N TYR A 221 -8.02 -1.91 13.50
CA TYR A 221 -6.70 -1.29 13.59
C TYR A 221 -6.62 0.06 12.88
N ALA A 222 -7.51 0.31 11.92
CA ALA A 222 -7.55 1.55 11.17
C ALA A 222 -8.32 2.64 11.93
N HIS A 223 -7.87 3.87 11.75
CA HIS A 223 -8.52 5.05 12.31
C HIS A 223 -9.77 5.46 11.51
N THR A 224 -9.85 5.08 10.23
CA THR A 224 -11.02 5.31 9.38
C THR A 224 -11.37 4.03 8.64
N THR A 225 -12.66 3.71 8.58
CA THR A 225 -13.19 2.58 7.82
C THR A 225 -14.09 3.08 6.70
N ILE A 226 -13.89 2.57 5.50
CA ILE A 226 -14.70 2.82 4.30
C ILE A 226 -15.37 1.52 3.91
N GLU A 227 -16.70 1.47 3.96
CA GLU A 227 -17.47 0.32 3.55
C GLU A 227 -17.90 0.43 2.08
N LEU A 228 -17.46 -0.55 1.27
CA LEU A 228 -17.81 -0.69 -0.15
C LEU A 228 -18.85 -1.80 -0.34
N LYS A 229 -19.90 -1.48 -1.11
CA LYS A 229 -20.91 -2.44 -1.56
C LYS A 229 -21.31 -2.13 -2.98
N ASP A 230 -21.35 -3.14 -3.85
CA ASP A 230 -21.79 -3.05 -5.25
C ASP A 230 -21.14 -1.90 -6.05
N GLY A 231 -19.86 -1.61 -5.74
CA GLY A 231 -19.06 -0.58 -6.37
C GLY A 231 -19.27 0.84 -5.82
N GLN A 232 -20.00 1.01 -4.72
CA GLN A 232 -20.30 2.30 -4.11
C GLN A 232 -19.83 2.36 -2.66
N ILE A 233 -19.48 3.57 -2.18
CA ILE A 233 -19.23 3.81 -0.75
C ILE A 233 -20.57 3.91 -0.04
N MET A 234 -20.81 2.98 0.90
CA MET A 234 -22.02 2.98 1.73
C MET A 234 -21.84 3.81 2.98
N LYS A 235 -20.63 3.77 3.55
CA LYS A 235 -20.36 4.40 4.84
C LYS A 235 -18.88 4.73 4.98
N ILE A 236 -18.60 5.85 5.66
CA ILE A 236 -17.26 6.21 6.13
C ILE A 236 -17.37 6.47 7.62
N GLU A 237 -16.62 5.73 8.43
CA GLU A 237 -16.61 5.85 9.89
C GLU A 237 -15.23 6.11 10.41
N LYS A 238 -15.12 7.03 11.38
CA LYS A 238 -13.89 7.24 12.16
C LYS A 238 -13.95 6.40 13.42
N ASN A 239 -12.84 5.71 13.74
CA ASN A 239 -12.69 4.97 14.97
C ASN A 239 -12.02 5.87 16.03
N PRO A 240 -12.77 6.38 17.03
CA PRO A 240 -12.23 7.31 18.03
C PRO A 240 -11.24 6.64 19.00
N GLU A 241 -11.23 5.30 19.08
CA GLU A 241 -10.33 4.54 19.95
C GLU A 241 -8.92 4.43 19.35
N VAL A 242 -8.79 4.56 18.01
CA VAL A 242 -7.52 4.49 17.30
C VAL A 242 -6.98 5.91 17.11
N LYS A 243 -6.18 6.35 18.06
CA LYS A 243 -5.51 7.67 18.00
C LYS A 243 -4.07 7.52 17.50
N LYS A 244 -3.66 8.51 16.72
CA LYS A 244 -2.29 8.66 16.25
C LYS A 244 -1.34 8.97 17.41
#